data_dab1b3ddd1f2292ee8e787bb9a4ba8ef
#
_entry.id   dab1b3ddd1f2292ee8e787bb9a4ba8ef
#
_cell.length_a   1.000
_cell.length_b   1.000
_cell.length_c   1.000
_cell.angle_alpha   90.00
_cell.angle_beta   90.00
_cell.angle_gamma   90.00
#
_symmetry.space_group_name_H-M   'P 1'
#
loop_
_entity.id
_entity.type
_entity.pdbx_description
1 polymer ?
#
loop_
_entity_poly.entity_id
_entity_poly.type
_entity_poly.pdbx_seq_one_letter_code
_entity_poly.pdbx_strand_id
1 'polypeptide(L)'
;KLSEGCVVIQHRTRRVDEEPKMILEDAFAYIELVKRLFDNAHEDLARMDAVVPVREKTMTETAKELFQRDRERLHQRMDDLEKGEVGFDVTVAKLESLRDGLTDETRVETNRGVVAWVQAFLQVVERLSLVPAQARLEVITVDSIDLSPEVSFEVALANRLDFMNGRAALVDRWRQIQVTSDALQSNLTVTA
;
A
#
# COMPACT_ATOMS: atom_id res chain seq x y z
N LYS A 1 9.54 6.03 -8.88
CA LYS A 1 9.83 6.92 -10.05
C LYS A 1 9.37 8.37 -9.83
N LEU A 2 8.14 8.63 -9.32
CA LEU A 2 7.68 10.01 -9.07
C LEU A 2 8.39 10.66 -7.88
N SER A 3 8.57 9.92 -6.78
CA SER A 3 9.35 10.39 -5.62
C SER A 3 10.82 10.64 -5.99
N GLU A 4 11.40 9.79 -6.83
CA GLU A 4 12.75 9.98 -7.37
C GLU A 4 12.84 11.25 -8.23
N GLY A 5 11.82 11.52 -9.06
CA GLY A 5 11.74 12.73 -9.87
C GLY A 5 11.68 13.99 -9.01
N CYS A 6 10.85 14.02 -7.96
CA CYS A 6 10.79 15.15 -7.04
C CYS A 6 12.11 15.38 -6.31
N VAL A 7 12.84 14.33 -5.93
CA VAL A 7 14.19 14.43 -5.35
C VAL A 7 15.18 15.00 -6.36
N VAL A 8 15.08 14.62 -7.63
CA VAL A 8 15.94 15.17 -8.70
C VAL A 8 15.68 16.66 -8.88
N ILE A 9 14.41 17.10 -8.94
CA ILE A 9 14.07 18.53 -9.02
C ILE A 9 14.63 19.26 -7.80
N GLN A 10 14.42 18.74 -6.60
CA GLN A 10 14.94 19.33 -5.36
C GLN A 10 16.47 19.42 -5.33
N HIS A 11 17.16 18.45 -5.94
CA HIS A 11 18.63 18.47 -6.06
C HIS A 11 19.11 19.52 -7.06
N ARG A 12 18.40 19.68 -8.19
CA ARG A 12 18.69 20.68 -9.21
C ARG A 12 18.47 22.11 -8.70
N THR A 13 17.38 22.35 -7.97
CA THR A 13 17.09 23.66 -7.38
C THR A 13 18.15 24.14 -6.38
N ARG A 14 18.97 23.23 -5.83
CA ARG A 14 20.10 23.58 -4.95
C ARG A 14 21.37 23.97 -5.70
N ARG A 15 21.46 23.71 -7.00
CA ARG A 15 22.60 24.13 -7.81
C ARG A 15 22.37 25.55 -8.30
N VAL A 16 23.27 26.44 -7.93
CA VAL A 16 23.20 27.88 -8.22
C VAL A 16 23.27 28.19 -9.73
N ASP A 17 23.74 27.24 -10.54
CA ASP A 17 24.10 27.43 -11.96
C ASP A 17 23.00 26.98 -12.94
N GLU A 18 21.93 26.29 -12.49
CA GLU A 18 20.86 25.85 -13.40
C GLU A 18 19.86 26.98 -13.67
N GLU A 19 19.46 27.12 -14.93
CA GLU A 19 18.45 28.10 -15.32
C GLU A 19 17.07 27.72 -14.68
N PRO A 20 16.40 28.64 -13.96
CA PRO A 20 15.10 28.39 -13.34
C PRO A 20 14.04 27.91 -14.33
N LYS A 21 14.13 28.30 -15.61
CA LYS A 21 13.23 27.86 -16.67
C LYS A 21 13.22 26.34 -16.86
N MET A 22 14.40 25.70 -16.92
CA MET A 22 14.50 24.24 -17.08
C MET A 22 13.90 23.50 -15.88
N ILE A 23 14.09 24.04 -14.65
CA ILE A 23 13.53 23.45 -13.45
C ILE A 23 12.00 23.52 -13.46
N LEU A 24 11.44 24.64 -13.93
CA LEU A 24 9.99 24.81 -14.06
C LEU A 24 9.42 23.90 -15.15
N GLU A 25 10.08 23.75 -16.30
CA GLU A 25 9.66 22.83 -17.36
C GLU A 25 9.62 21.37 -16.86
N ASP A 26 10.66 20.92 -16.16
CA ASP A 26 10.69 19.61 -15.51
C ASP A 26 9.53 19.46 -14.50
N ALA A 27 9.25 20.50 -13.70
CA ALA A 27 8.15 20.49 -12.73
C ALA A 27 6.79 20.36 -13.41
N PHE A 28 6.55 21.05 -14.53
CA PHE A 28 5.33 20.91 -15.32
C PHE A 28 5.17 19.51 -15.93
N ALA A 29 6.25 18.89 -16.38
CA ALA A 29 6.22 17.52 -16.86
C ALA A 29 5.79 16.52 -15.76
N TYR A 30 6.20 16.75 -14.51
CA TYR A 30 5.74 15.93 -13.37
C TYR A 30 4.27 16.18 -13.02
N ILE A 31 3.75 17.39 -13.17
CA ILE A 31 2.33 17.68 -13.01
C ILE A 31 1.48 16.80 -13.94
N GLU A 32 1.86 16.68 -15.21
CA GLU A 32 1.15 15.84 -16.18
C GLU A 32 1.18 14.33 -15.81
N LEU A 33 2.27 13.88 -15.21
CA LEU A 33 2.32 12.51 -14.69
C LEU A 33 1.38 12.30 -13.48
N VAL A 34 1.29 13.30 -12.59
CA VAL A 34 0.41 13.23 -11.41
C VAL A 34 -1.05 13.34 -11.80
N LYS A 35 -1.41 14.12 -12.82
CA LYS A 35 -2.78 14.13 -13.39
C LYS A 35 -3.23 12.72 -13.78
N ARG A 36 -2.38 11.97 -14.49
CA ARG A 36 -2.67 10.57 -14.85
C ARG A 36 -2.83 9.67 -13.63
N LEU A 37 -2.12 9.96 -12.52
CA LEU A 37 -2.34 9.21 -11.28
C LEU A 37 -3.68 9.52 -10.64
N PHE A 38 -4.15 10.77 -10.71
CA PHE A 38 -5.51 11.14 -10.29
C PHE A 38 -6.54 10.40 -11.13
N ASP A 39 -6.39 10.38 -12.46
CA ASP A 39 -7.29 9.64 -13.36
C ASP A 39 -7.35 8.15 -12.97
N ASN A 40 -6.20 7.52 -12.77
CA ASN A 40 -6.14 6.12 -12.34
C ASN A 40 -6.76 5.89 -10.95
N ALA A 41 -6.60 6.84 -10.02
CA ALA A 41 -7.20 6.77 -8.70
C ALA A 41 -8.74 6.87 -8.78
N HIS A 42 -9.27 7.74 -9.62
CA HIS A 42 -10.71 7.82 -9.90
C HIS A 42 -11.24 6.53 -10.52
N GLU A 43 -10.51 5.90 -11.44
CA GLU A 43 -10.90 4.60 -11.99
C GLU A 43 -10.93 3.50 -10.90
N ASP A 44 -9.95 3.47 -10.00
CA ASP A 44 -9.91 2.49 -8.91
C ASP A 44 -11.07 2.72 -7.92
N LEU A 45 -11.42 3.98 -7.62
CA LEU A 45 -12.61 4.32 -6.82
C LEU A 45 -13.90 3.89 -7.52
N ALA A 46 -14.04 4.14 -8.81
CA ALA A 46 -15.20 3.70 -9.58
C ALA A 46 -15.32 2.16 -9.60
N ARG A 47 -14.22 1.43 -9.69
CA ARG A 47 -14.21 -0.04 -9.57
C ARG A 47 -14.65 -0.50 -8.18
N MET A 48 -14.19 0.17 -7.13
CA MET A 48 -14.62 -0.10 -5.76
C MET A 48 -16.15 0.10 -5.64
N ASP A 49 -16.68 1.20 -6.15
CA ASP A 49 -18.12 1.48 -6.11
C ASP A 49 -18.94 0.43 -6.90
N ALA A 50 -18.44 -0.06 -7.99
CA ALA A 50 -19.11 -1.10 -8.79
C ALA A 50 -19.25 -2.44 -8.04
N VAL A 51 -18.36 -2.75 -7.10
CA VAL A 51 -18.37 -4.00 -6.32
C VAL A 51 -19.26 -3.92 -5.07
N VAL A 52 -19.65 -2.70 -4.63
CA VAL A 52 -20.48 -2.47 -3.44
C VAL A 52 -21.70 -3.38 -3.36
N PRO A 53 -22.58 -3.47 -4.40
CA PRO A 53 -23.79 -4.28 -4.29
C PRO A 53 -23.52 -5.78 -4.15
N VAL A 54 -22.34 -6.25 -4.55
CA VAL A 54 -21.93 -7.66 -4.40
C VAL A 54 -21.46 -7.91 -2.97
N ARG A 55 -20.63 -7.01 -2.43
CA ARG A 55 -20.07 -7.12 -1.07
C ARG A 55 -21.15 -6.98 0.00
N GLU A 56 -22.08 -6.05 -0.16
CA GLU A 56 -23.15 -5.82 0.82
C GLU A 56 -24.04 -7.05 1.04
N LYS A 57 -24.16 -7.95 0.05
CA LYS A 57 -24.92 -9.20 0.21
C LYS A 57 -24.34 -10.15 1.25
N THR A 58 -23.04 -10.11 1.47
CA THR A 58 -22.33 -11.02 2.39
C THR A 58 -22.00 -10.35 3.74
N MET A 59 -22.27 -9.06 3.87
CA MET A 59 -21.95 -8.28 5.07
C MET A 59 -23.11 -8.24 6.08
N THR A 60 -22.77 -8.18 7.38
CA THR A 60 -23.71 -7.83 8.44
C THR A 60 -24.04 -6.34 8.37
N GLU A 61 -25.17 -5.91 8.95
CA GLU A 61 -25.59 -4.48 8.93
C GLU A 61 -24.51 -3.55 9.50
N THR A 62 -23.88 -3.93 10.60
CA THR A 62 -22.78 -3.17 11.21
C THR A 62 -21.56 -3.05 10.28
N ALA A 63 -21.25 -4.12 9.54
CA ALA A 63 -20.16 -4.12 8.57
C ALA A 63 -20.48 -3.23 7.36
N LYS A 64 -21.74 -3.20 6.91
CA LYS A 64 -22.20 -2.30 5.84
C LYS A 64 -22.03 -0.83 6.22
N GLU A 65 -22.46 -0.45 7.43
CA GLU A 65 -22.33 0.92 7.92
C GLU A 65 -20.85 1.37 7.98
N LEU A 66 -19.96 0.49 8.46
CA LEU A 66 -18.54 0.79 8.48
C LEU A 66 -17.96 0.93 7.07
N PHE A 67 -18.31 0.01 6.19
CA PHE A 67 -17.85 0.01 4.81
C PHE A 67 -18.32 1.26 4.05
N GLN A 68 -19.59 1.68 4.21
CA GLN A 68 -20.11 2.90 3.62
C GLN A 68 -19.38 4.14 4.14
N ARG A 69 -19.14 4.21 5.45
CA ARG A 69 -18.38 5.32 6.07
C ARG A 69 -16.94 5.40 5.56
N ASP A 70 -16.27 4.27 5.44
CA ASP A 70 -14.89 4.24 4.97
C ASP A 70 -14.81 4.60 3.49
N ARG A 71 -15.79 4.18 2.68
CA ARG A 71 -15.94 4.60 1.28
C ARG A 71 -16.15 6.11 1.14
N GLU A 72 -17.07 6.69 1.91
CA GLU A 72 -17.31 8.13 1.91
C GLU A 72 -16.05 8.91 2.29
N ARG A 73 -15.31 8.44 3.32
CA ARG A 73 -14.04 9.04 3.71
C ARG A 73 -12.98 8.96 2.62
N LEU A 74 -12.99 7.89 1.84
CA LEU A 74 -12.02 7.72 0.76
C LEU A 74 -12.32 8.67 -0.40
N HIS A 75 -13.59 8.83 -0.78
CA HIS A 75 -14.01 9.84 -1.75
C HIS A 75 -13.71 11.26 -1.28
N GLN A 76 -14.03 11.58 -0.04
CA GLN A 76 -13.74 12.90 0.52
C GLN A 76 -12.24 13.17 0.54
N ARG A 77 -11.42 12.18 0.90
CA ARG A 77 -9.95 12.32 0.84
C ARG A 77 -9.45 12.58 -0.57
N MET A 78 -10.06 11.95 -1.57
CA MET A 78 -9.73 12.18 -2.97
C MET A 78 -10.05 13.61 -3.40
N ASP A 79 -11.23 14.10 -3.07
CA ASP A 79 -11.65 15.47 -3.35
C ASP A 79 -10.76 16.52 -2.63
N ASP A 80 -10.40 16.26 -1.38
CA ASP A 80 -9.49 17.12 -0.61
C ASP A 80 -8.09 17.16 -1.22
N LEU A 81 -7.61 16.04 -1.75
CA LEU A 81 -6.30 15.97 -2.43
C LEU A 81 -6.31 16.68 -3.78
N GLU A 82 -7.43 16.71 -4.48
CA GLU A 82 -7.56 17.37 -5.77
C GLU A 82 -7.82 18.88 -5.60
N LYS A 83 -8.83 19.26 -4.79
CA LYS A 83 -9.41 20.61 -4.71
C LYS A 83 -9.24 21.29 -3.35
N GLY A 84 -8.68 20.59 -2.35
CA GLY A 84 -8.52 21.15 -1.01
C GLY A 84 -7.52 22.29 -0.94
N GLU A 85 -7.44 22.96 0.21
CA GLU A 85 -6.55 24.11 0.45
C GLU A 85 -5.07 23.83 0.19
N VAL A 86 -4.64 22.57 0.35
CA VAL A 86 -3.28 22.08 0.06
C VAL A 86 -3.36 21.00 -1.03
N GLY A 87 -4.35 21.10 -1.90
CA GLY A 87 -4.63 20.14 -2.95
C GLY A 87 -3.75 20.33 -4.19
N PHE A 88 -3.95 19.45 -5.15
CA PHE A 88 -3.23 19.44 -6.40
C PHE A 88 -3.46 20.72 -7.21
N ASP A 89 -4.70 21.17 -7.33
CA ASP A 89 -5.06 22.38 -8.10
C ASP A 89 -4.37 23.64 -7.56
N VAL A 90 -4.32 23.79 -6.23
CA VAL A 90 -3.63 24.92 -5.58
C VAL A 90 -2.11 24.82 -5.82
N THR A 91 -1.58 23.61 -5.81
CA THR A 91 -0.15 23.36 -6.05
C THR A 91 0.21 23.70 -7.50
N VAL A 92 -0.64 23.36 -8.48
CA VAL A 92 -0.48 23.73 -9.88
C VAL A 92 -0.52 25.25 -10.08
N ALA A 93 -1.55 25.91 -9.53
CA ALA A 93 -1.69 27.37 -9.64
C ALA A 93 -0.49 28.11 -9.04
N LYS A 94 0.07 27.59 -7.93
CA LYS A 94 1.29 28.16 -7.34
C LYS A 94 2.51 28.04 -8.25
N LEU A 95 2.68 26.91 -8.95
CA LEU A 95 3.77 26.74 -9.92
C LEU A 95 3.62 27.69 -11.12
N GLU A 96 2.37 27.86 -11.60
CA GLU A 96 2.08 28.81 -12.67
C GLU A 96 2.43 30.24 -12.25
N SER A 97 2.07 30.63 -11.03
CA SER A 97 2.42 31.96 -10.49
C SER A 97 3.94 32.16 -10.36
N LEU A 98 4.69 31.12 -10.01
CA LEU A 98 6.15 31.16 -9.96
C LEU A 98 6.78 31.30 -11.36
N ARG A 99 6.19 30.64 -12.36
CA ARG A 99 6.61 30.77 -13.76
C ARG A 99 6.39 32.19 -14.29
N ASP A 100 5.19 32.72 -14.07
CA ASP A 100 4.78 34.02 -14.59
C ASP A 100 5.50 35.18 -13.87
N GLY A 101 5.90 34.98 -12.62
CA GLY A 101 6.69 35.93 -11.84
C GLY A 101 8.21 35.86 -12.05
N LEU A 102 8.69 34.96 -12.94
CA LEU A 102 10.13 34.78 -13.18
C LEU A 102 10.73 35.93 -13.97
N THR A 103 11.55 36.71 -13.31
CA THR A 103 12.41 37.77 -13.90
C THR A 103 13.86 37.60 -13.44
N ASP A 104 14.78 38.27 -14.06
CA ASP A 104 16.19 38.21 -13.65
C ASP A 104 16.38 38.68 -12.20
N GLU A 105 15.56 39.64 -11.74
CA GLU A 105 15.60 40.18 -10.37
C GLU A 105 15.00 39.23 -9.35
N THR A 106 13.96 38.47 -9.74
CA THR A 106 13.22 37.53 -8.84
C THR A 106 13.79 36.11 -8.88
N ARG A 107 14.85 35.85 -9.62
CA ARG A 107 15.42 34.51 -9.84
C ARG A 107 15.67 33.72 -8.55
N VAL A 108 16.28 34.36 -7.55
CA VAL A 108 16.63 33.71 -6.26
C VAL A 108 15.36 33.39 -5.45
N GLU A 109 14.39 34.29 -5.47
CA GLU A 109 13.11 34.11 -4.77
C GLU A 109 12.28 33.01 -5.43
N THR A 110 12.22 33.00 -6.75
CA THR A 110 11.58 31.93 -7.53
C THR A 110 12.18 30.56 -7.23
N ASN A 111 13.51 30.45 -7.17
CA ASN A 111 14.16 29.19 -6.80
C ASN A 111 13.75 28.70 -5.39
N ARG A 112 13.69 29.60 -4.40
CA ARG A 112 13.18 29.25 -3.06
C ARG A 112 11.71 28.82 -3.11
N GLY A 113 10.91 29.53 -3.91
CA GLY A 113 9.50 29.17 -4.12
C GLY A 113 9.32 27.79 -4.71
N VAL A 114 10.16 27.43 -5.71
CA VAL A 114 10.14 26.10 -6.33
C VAL A 114 10.55 25.01 -5.33
N VAL A 115 11.53 25.24 -4.47
CA VAL A 115 11.89 24.26 -3.42
C VAL A 115 10.71 24.00 -2.47
N ALA A 116 10.04 25.07 -2.02
CA ALA A 116 8.86 24.95 -1.15
C ALA A 116 7.70 24.27 -1.89
N TRP A 117 7.53 24.57 -3.16
CA TRP A 117 6.55 23.93 -4.04
C TRP A 117 6.79 22.42 -4.16
N VAL A 118 8.03 21.99 -4.41
CA VAL A 118 8.38 20.56 -4.51
C VAL A 118 8.02 19.80 -3.24
N GLN A 119 8.22 20.40 -2.07
CA GLN A 119 7.86 19.78 -0.79
C GLN A 119 6.34 19.61 -0.65
N ALA A 120 5.57 20.64 -1.00
CA ALA A 120 4.10 20.56 -0.97
C ALA A 120 3.57 19.54 -1.99
N PHE A 121 4.11 19.55 -3.20
CA PHE A 121 3.77 18.62 -4.26
C PHE A 121 4.05 17.15 -3.86
N LEU A 122 5.20 16.90 -3.25
CA LEU A 122 5.56 15.57 -2.77
C LEU A 122 4.54 15.04 -1.75
N GLN A 123 4.07 15.89 -0.83
CA GLN A 123 3.03 15.51 0.14
C GLN A 123 1.71 15.13 -0.55
N VAL A 124 1.31 15.83 -1.61
CA VAL A 124 0.12 15.47 -2.40
C VAL A 124 0.32 14.09 -3.05
N VAL A 125 1.47 13.85 -3.67
CA VAL A 125 1.78 12.57 -4.34
C VAL A 125 1.80 11.40 -3.35
N GLU A 126 2.42 11.58 -2.19
CA GLU A 126 2.47 10.56 -1.14
C GLU A 126 1.08 10.20 -0.64
N ARG A 127 0.24 11.19 -0.35
CA ARG A 127 -1.15 10.98 0.08
C ARG A 127 -1.99 10.34 -1.01
N LEU A 128 -1.82 10.77 -2.27
CA LEU A 128 -2.54 10.23 -3.41
C LEU A 128 -2.25 8.74 -3.59
N SER A 129 -1.01 8.29 -3.35
CA SER A 129 -0.64 6.88 -3.51
C SER A 129 -1.42 5.93 -2.59
N LEU A 130 -1.95 6.42 -1.47
CA LEU A 130 -2.71 5.63 -0.50
C LEU A 130 -4.16 5.39 -0.93
N VAL A 131 -4.76 6.31 -1.70
CA VAL A 131 -6.16 6.21 -2.12
C VAL A 131 -6.41 5.00 -3.03
N PRO A 132 -5.69 4.82 -4.17
CA PRO A 132 -5.89 3.66 -5.02
C PRO A 132 -5.49 2.35 -4.32
N ALA A 133 -4.51 2.38 -3.41
CA ALA A 133 -4.15 1.19 -2.65
C ALA A 133 -5.30 0.72 -1.76
N GLN A 134 -5.97 1.63 -1.05
CA GLN A 134 -7.14 1.32 -0.24
C GLN A 134 -8.33 0.89 -1.12
N ALA A 135 -8.61 1.61 -2.21
CA ALA A 135 -9.70 1.27 -3.12
C ALA A 135 -9.54 -0.15 -3.69
N ARG A 136 -8.33 -0.54 -4.09
CA ARG A 136 -8.04 -1.89 -4.60
C ARG A 136 -8.21 -2.98 -3.55
N LEU A 137 -7.85 -2.72 -2.30
CA LEU A 137 -8.09 -3.65 -1.20
C LEU A 137 -9.58 -3.89 -0.99
N GLU A 138 -10.40 -2.84 -1.15
CA GLU A 138 -11.84 -2.95 -1.03
C GLU A 138 -12.50 -3.69 -2.21
N VAL A 139 -11.85 -3.81 -3.35
CA VAL A 139 -12.35 -4.60 -4.49
C VAL A 139 -12.15 -6.10 -4.27
N ILE A 140 -11.21 -6.51 -3.42
CA ILE A 140 -10.94 -7.93 -3.17
C ILE A 140 -12.13 -8.55 -2.43
N THR A 141 -12.83 -9.43 -3.10
CA THR A 141 -13.87 -10.27 -2.52
C THR A 141 -13.32 -11.66 -2.26
N VAL A 142 -13.55 -12.15 -1.05
CA VAL A 142 -13.23 -13.54 -0.71
C VAL A 142 -14.53 -14.32 -0.78
N ASP A 143 -14.61 -15.26 -1.71
CA ASP A 143 -15.75 -16.16 -1.80
C ASP A 143 -15.78 -17.05 -0.56
N SER A 144 -16.97 -17.17 0.03
CA SER A 144 -17.20 -18.10 1.13
C SER A 144 -17.07 -19.52 0.58
N ILE A 145 -16.04 -20.23 1.04
CA ILE A 145 -15.89 -21.65 0.76
C ILE A 145 -16.69 -22.42 1.82
N ASP A 146 -17.84 -22.93 1.44
CA ASP A 146 -18.67 -23.76 2.31
C ASP A 146 -18.12 -25.20 2.28
N LEU A 147 -17.27 -25.50 3.26
CA LEU A 147 -16.72 -26.83 3.46
C LEU A 147 -17.46 -27.52 4.61
N SER A 148 -17.87 -28.78 4.42
CA SER A 148 -18.36 -29.56 5.56
C SER A 148 -17.26 -29.70 6.64
N PRO A 149 -17.60 -29.85 7.91
CA PRO A 149 -16.62 -30.02 9.00
C PRO A 149 -15.64 -31.16 8.73
N GLU A 150 -16.11 -32.24 8.14
CA GLU A 150 -15.31 -33.44 7.80
C GLU A 150 -14.24 -33.10 6.76
N VAL A 151 -14.65 -32.46 5.66
CA VAL A 151 -13.72 -32.06 4.58
C VAL A 151 -12.74 -31.00 5.09
N SER A 152 -13.21 -30.05 5.91
CA SER A 152 -12.34 -29.05 6.54
C SER A 152 -11.27 -29.68 7.43
N PHE A 153 -11.65 -30.74 8.17
CA PHE A 153 -10.72 -31.48 9.02
C PHE A 153 -9.70 -32.27 8.18
N GLU A 154 -10.12 -32.94 7.11
CA GLU A 154 -9.21 -33.66 6.21
C GLU A 154 -8.19 -32.70 5.55
N VAL A 155 -8.65 -31.54 5.06
CA VAL A 155 -7.77 -30.52 4.48
C VAL A 155 -6.79 -29.99 5.53
N ALA A 156 -7.26 -29.79 6.77
CA ALA A 156 -6.38 -29.35 7.86
C ALA A 156 -5.33 -30.40 8.21
N LEU A 157 -5.70 -31.68 8.29
CA LEU A 157 -4.78 -32.78 8.56
C LEU A 157 -3.68 -32.90 7.48
N ALA A 158 -4.04 -32.64 6.21
CA ALA A 158 -3.13 -32.73 5.09
C ALA A 158 -2.18 -31.55 4.97
N ASN A 159 -2.63 -30.34 5.34
CA ASN A 159 -1.93 -29.10 4.98
C ASN A 159 -1.42 -28.29 6.20
N ARG A 160 -1.94 -28.50 7.41
CA ARG A 160 -1.51 -27.74 8.58
C ARG A 160 -0.23 -28.34 9.18
N LEU A 161 0.82 -27.53 9.22
CA LEU A 161 2.14 -27.93 9.75
C LEU A 161 2.12 -28.33 11.23
N ASP A 162 1.24 -27.76 12.05
CA ASP A 162 1.08 -28.11 13.46
C ASP A 162 0.58 -29.55 13.65
N PHE A 163 -0.37 -30.01 12.81
CA PHE A 163 -0.78 -31.42 12.80
C PHE A 163 0.32 -32.36 12.30
N MET A 164 1.06 -31.94 11.27
CA MET A 164 2.21 -32.72 10.78
C MET A 164 3.29 -32.85 11.84
N ASN A 165 3.61 -31.76 12.54
CA ASN A 165 4.55 -31.74 13.64
C ASN A 165 4.06 -32.59 14.84
N GLY A 166 2.79 -32.54 15.15
CA GLY A 166 2.18 -33.38 16.19
C GLY A 166 2.29 -34.87 15.89
N ARG A 167 2.07 -35.26 14.63
CA ARG A 167 2.28 -36.66 14.18
C ARG A 167 3.75 -37.06 14.27
N ALA A 168 4.68 -36.21 13.86
CA ALA A 168 6.11 -36.46 13.98
C ALA A 168 6.53 -36.64 15.44
N ALA A 169 6.07 -35.77 16.33
CA ALA A 169 6.33 -35.86 17.76
C ALA A 169 5.79 -37.17 18.37
N LEU A 170 4.62 -37.64 17.92
CA LEU A 170 4.07 -38.92 18.37
C LEU A 170 4.94 -40.09 17.93
N VAL A 171 5.43 -40.10 16.69
CA VAL A 171 6.34 -41.12 16.16
C VAL A 171 7.65 -41.14 16.95
N ASP A 172 8.20 -39.96 17.26
CA ASP A 172 9.44 -39.87 18.04
C ASP A 172 9.27 -40.37 19.47
N ARG A 173 8.14 -40.09 20.09
CA ARG A 173 7.80 -40.67 21.41
C ARG A 173 7.66 -42.18 21.38
N TRP A 174 7.07 -42.72 20.34
CA TRP A 174 7.00 -44.15 20.13
C TRP A 174 8.38 -44.79 19.98
N ARG A 175 9.25 -44.20 19.17
CA ARG A 175 10.66 -44.64 19.04
C ARG A 175 11.41 -44.58 20.37
N GLN A 176 11.19 -43.54 21.15
CA GLN A 176 11.79 -43.37 22.46
C GLN A 176 11.37 -44.48 23.44
N ILE A 177 10.12 -44.93 23.39
CA ILE A 177 9.62 -46.07 24.16
C ILE A 177 10.38 -47.37 23.77
N GLN A 178 10.57 -47.60 22.47
CA GLN A 178 11.34 -48.75 21.97
C GLN A 178 12.77 -48.75 22.50
N VAL A 179 13.48 -47.61 22.36
CA VAL A 179 14.86 -47.46 22.86
C VAL A 179 14.92 -47.67 24.38
N THR A 180 13.99 -47.14 25.13
CA THR A 180 13.92 -47.32 26.60
C THR A 180 13.63 -48.79 26.96
N SER A 181 12.77 -49.46 26.18
CA SER A 181 12.46 -50.89 26.38
C SER A 181 13.70 -51.76 26.13
N ASP A 182 14.47 -51.45 25.08
CA ASP A 182 15.72 -52.17 24.80
C ASP A 182 16.76 -51.96 25.90
N ALA A 183 16.83 -50.76 26.50
CA ALA A 183 17.72 -50.47 27.64
C ALA A 183 17.34 -51.22 28.93
N LEU A 184 16.09 -51.71 29.04
CA LEU A 184 15.63 -52.54 30.17
C LEU A 184 16.02 -54.04 30.00
N GLN A 185 16.47 -54.43 28.83
CA GLN A 185 16.94 -55.80 28.63
C GLN A 185 18.24 -56.03 29.42
N SER A 186 18.24 -57.05 30.27
CA SER A 186 19.37 -57.37 31.12
C SER A 186 20.50 -57.97 30.28
N ASN A 187 21.69 -57.39 30.33
CA ASN A 187 22.91 -57.97 29.76
C ASN A 187 23.51 -58.98 30.74
N LEU A 188 23.40 -60.27 30.44
CA LEU A 188 24.09 -61.31 31.17
C LEU A 188 25.49 -61.50 30.61
N THR A 189 26.52 -61.04 31.37
CA THR A 189 27.93 -61.27 31.01
C THR A 189 28.39 -62.48 31.81
N VAL A 190 28.70 -63.64 31.15
CA VAL A 190 29.30 -64.77 31.74
C VAL A 190 30.80 -64.68 31.53
N THR A 191 31.56 -64.50 32.63
CA THR A 191 33.05 -64.58 32.65
C THR A 191 33.47 -65.97 33.06
N ALA A 192 34.22 -66.64 32.18
CA ALA A 192 34.86 -67.98 32.48
C ALA A 192 36.23 -67.77 33.05
#